data_61edee6cd1a6b8bb3a5a15118d6224d4
#
_entry.id   61edee6cd1a6b8bb3a5a15118d6224d4
#
_cell.length_a   1.000
_cell.length_b   1.000
_cell.length_c   1.000
_cell.angle_alpha   90.00
_cell.angle_beta   90.00
_cell.angle_gamma   90.00
#
_symmetry.space_group_name_H-M   'P 1'
#
loop_
_entity.id
_entity.type
_entity.pdbx_description
1 polymer ?
#
loop_
_entity_poly.entity_id
_entity_poly.type
_entity_poly.pdbx_seq_one_letter_code
_entity_poly.pdbx_strand_id
1 'polypeptide(L)'
;MSNNIVQFNEEIIKGQIKELVRGSVEETLNELLEAEAEKLTQAARYERSEARQGYRSGHYDRNLTTTSGDVTLHVPRLKGISFETAIIERYRRRESSVEEALIEMYLAGVSVRRVEDITEALWGSKVSASTISELNKKAYVNIEAWRNRPLQSGKYPYVYVDGIYLKRNWGGEYENVAVLVAIAVNEDGYREVLGAAEGMKEDKASWINFFQWLRGRGLSGVKLIVGDKCLGMLEAVGEVFPETKYQRCVVHFYRNVFSVVPKSKVKNVAKMLKAIHAQESKKASREKAAAVVAELKSMKLTEAAKKVETGIEETLTYCDFPSEHWTKIRTNNVIERMNREIRRRTRVVGAFPDGNSALMLVCARLRHVAGTQWGSKKYMNMKHLEAMEQELLIG
;
A
#
# COMPACT_ATOMS: atom_id res chain seq x y z
N MET A 1 49.18 16.69 -38.18
CA MET A 1 48.96 15.42 -37.43
C MET A 1 47.52 15.39 -37.05
N SER A 2 46.73 14.55 -37.71
CA SER A 2 45.30 14.43 -37.45
C SER A 2 45.11 13.56 -36.21
N ASN A 3 44.59 14.16 -35.12
CA ASN A 3 44.18 13.41 -33.94
C ASN A 3 42.89 12.62 -34.28
N ASN A 4 43.03 11.33 -34.55
CA ASN A 4 41.93 10.43 -34.61
C ASN A 4 41.37 10.29 -33.18
N ILE A 5 40.39 11.09 -32.84
CA ILE A 5 39.56 10.89 -31.63
C ILE A 5 38.68 9.69 -31.96
N VAL A 6 39.02 8.54 -31.39
CA VAL A 6 38.15 7.36 -31.41
C VAL A 6 36.91 7.72 -30.60
N GLN A 7 35.81 8.01 -31.23
CA GLN A 7 34.53 8.15 -30.55
C GLN A 7 34.09 6.75 -30.08
N PHE A 8 34.16 6.52 -28.80
CA PHE A 8 33.59 5.31 -28.18
C PHE A 8 32.05 5.39 -28.32
N ASN A 9 31.50 4.49 -29.09
CA ASN A 9 30.05 4.33 -29.15
C ASN A 9 29.60 3.51 -27.90
N GLU A 10 29.08 4.23 -26.90
CA GLU A 10 28.66 3.67 -25.61
C GLU A 10 27.59 2.58 -25.77
N GLU A 11 26.70 2.70 -26.75
CA GLU A 11 25.65 1.71 -27.03
C GLU A 11 26.23 0.40 -27.57
N ILE A 12 27.24 0.46 -28.44
CA ILE A 12 27.91 -0.73 -28.96
C ILE A 12 28.65 -1.46 -27.85
N ILE A 13 29.34 -0.72 -26.98
CA ILE A 13 30.08 -1.30 -25.86
C ILE A 13 29.12 -1.95 -24.87
N LYS A 14 28.03 -1.26 -24.51
CA LYS A 14 26.98 -1.83 -23.63
C LYS A 14 26.34 -3.08 -24.23
N GLY A 15 26.09 -3.10 -25.55
CA GLY A 15 25.56 -4.28 -26.24
C GLY A 15 26.54 -5.45 -26.19
N GLN A 16 27.84 -5.23 -26.46
CA GLN A 16 28.86 -6.26 -26.39
C GLN A 16 29.09 -6.81 -24.98
N ILE A 17 29.10 -5.94 -23.96
CA ILE A 17 29.21 -6.37 -22.56
C ILE A 17 27.97 -7.19 -22.16
N LYS A 18 26.79 -6.80 -22.54
CA LYS A 18 25.54 -7.54 -22.24
C LYS A 18 25.59 -8.94 -22.88
N GLU A 19 26.02 -9.04 -24.13
CA GLU A 19 26.11 -10.32 -24.82
C GLU A 19 27.20 -11.24 -24.22
N LEU A 20 28.34 -10.66 -23.83
CA LEU A 20 29.41 -11.40 -23.14
C LEU A 20 28.94 -11.96 -21.80
N VAL A 21 28.23 -11.13 -20.98
CA VAL A 21 27.70 -11.56 -19.68
C VAL A 21 26.64 -12.65 -19.88
N ARG A 22 25.72 -12.46 -20.83
CA ARG A 22 24.69 -13.45 -21.16
C ARG A 22 25.31 -14.79 -21.57
N GLY A 23 26.29 -14.76 -22.48
CA GLY A 23 26.98 -15.95 -22.95
C GLY A 23 27.76 -16.66 -21.83
N SER A 24 28.43 -15.90 -20.97
CA SER A 24 29.12 -16.48 -19.80
C SER A 24 28.17 -17.15 -18.81
N VAL A 25 26.99 -16.52 -18.54
CA VAL A 25 25.97 -17.13 -17.69
C VAL A 25 25.40 -18.40 -18.30
N GLU A 26 25.11 -18.39 -19.61
CA GLU A 26 24.62 -19.56 -20.36
C GLU A 26 25.62 -20.74 -20.30
N GLU A 27 26.89 -20.47 -20.61
CA GLU A 27 27.95 -21.46 -20.55
C GLU A 27 28.11 -22.04 -19.14
N THR A 28 28.22 -21.19 -18.13
CA THR A 28 28.37 -21.63 -16.73
C THR A 28 27.21 -22.50 -16.26
N LEU A 29 25.97 -22.12 -16.56
CA LEU A 29 24.79 -22.92 -16.19
C LEU A 29 24.80 -24.29 -16.90
N ASN A 30 25.15 -24.33 -18.17
CA ASN A 30 25.24 -25.58 -18.93
C ASN A 30 26.37 -26.48 -18.41
N GLU A 31 27.51 -25.93 -18.05
CA GLU A 31 28.62 -26.70 -17.41
C GLU A 31 28.19 -27.28 -16.07
N LEU A 32 27.48 -26.50 -15.24
CA LEU A 32 26.98 -26.98 -13.96
C LEU A 32 25.95 -28.12 -14.11
N LEU A 33 25.06 -28.03 -15.10
CA LEU A 33 24.09 -29.10 -15.42
C LEU A 33 24.79 -30.38 -15.86
N GLU A 34 25.86 -30.27 -16.68
CA GLU A 34 26.66 -31.40 -17.08
C GLU A 34 27.40 -32.03 -15.88
N ALA A 35 28.03 -31.22 -15.02
CA ALA A 35 28.73 -31.69 -13.82
C ALA A 35 27.77 -32.39 -12.84
N GLU A 36 26.52 -31.89 -12.71
CA GLU A 36 25.51 -32.56 -11.89
C GLU A 36 25.10 -33.91 -12.48
N ALA A 37 24.94 -34.00 -13.81
CA ALA A 37 24.67 -35.27 -14.49
C ALA A 37 25.82 -36.29 -14.34
N GLU A 38 27.07 -35.83 -14.33
CA GLU A 38 28.23 -36.68 -14.05
C GLU A 38 28.19 -37.25 -12.63
N LYS A 39 27.94 -36.44 -11.66
CA LYS A 39 27.80 -36.87 -10.26
C LYS A 39 26.67 -37.90 -10.09
N LEU A 40 25.49 -37.66 -10.70
CA LEU A 40 24.34 -38.56 -10.61
C LEU A 40 24.59 -39.89 -11.33
N THR A 41 25.25 -39.89 -12.48
CA THR A 41 25.57 -41.12 -13.23
C THR A 41 26.79 -41.85 -12.70
N GLN A 42 27.59 -41.24 -11.83
CA GLN A 42 28.89 -41.74 -11.34
C GLN A 42 29.84 -42.12 -12.48
N ALA A 43 29.77 -41.43 -13.61
CA ALA A 43 30.64 -41.64 -14.75
C ALA A 43 30.73 -40.39 -15.62
N ALA A 44 31.93 -40.04 -16.08
CA ALA A 44 32.16 -38.98 -17.06
C ALA A 44 31.55 -39.33 -18.43
N ARG A 45 31.46 -38.31 -19.29
CA ARG A 45 30.96 -38.49 -20.67
C ARG A 45 31.85 -39.50 -21.43
N TYR A 46 31.26 -40.56 -21.99
CA TYR A 46 31.92 -41.68 -22.70
C TYR A 46 32.78 -42.60 -21.81
N GLU A 47 32.85 -42.40 -20.49
CA GLU A 47 33.55 -43.28 -19.58
C GLU A 47 32.83 -44.63 -19.42
N ARG A 48 33.57 -45.74 -19.40
CA ARG A 48 33.04 -47.08 -19.05
C ARG A 48 33.44 -47.36 -17.60
N SER A 49 32.49 -47.25 -16.68
CA SER A 49 32.70 -47.47 -15.24
C SER A 49 31.72 -48.51 -14.74
N GLU A 50 32.19 -49.46 -13.90
CA GLU A 50 31.33 -50.44 -13.23
C GLU A 50 30.41 -49.78 -12.17
N ALA A 51 30.79 -48.60 -11.67
CA ALA A 51 30.01 -47.82 -10.70
C ALA A 51 28.86 -47.00 -11.35
N ARG A 52 28.73 -47.06 -12.67
CA ARG A 52 27.76 -46.28 -13.41
C ARG A 52 26.30 -46.65 -13.03
N GLN A 53 25.54 -45.69 -12.54
CA GLN A 53 24.17 -45.87 -12.10
C GLN A 53 23.12 -45.53 -13.18
N GLY A 54 23.49 -44.85 -14.28
CA GLY A 54 22.60 -44.48 -15.35
C GLY A 54 23.32 -44.12 -16.65
N TYR A 55 22.54 -43.92 -17.71
CA TYR A 55 23.04 -43.62 -19.04
C TYR A 55 22.53 -42.29 -19.55
N ARG A 56 23.35 -41.50 -20.23
CA ARG A 56 22.95 -40.28 -20.92
C ARG A 56 22.20 -40.63 -22.20
N SER A 57 21.08 -39.95 -22.46
CA SER A 57 20.27 -40.15 -23.67
C SER A 57 19.99 -38.84 -24.42
N GLY A 58 21.01 -37.97 -24.48
CA GLY A 58 20.92 -36.67 -25.12
C GLY A 58 20.49 -35.53 -24.16
N HIS A 59 20.07 -34.44 -24.73
CA HIS A 59 19.64 -33.23 -24.02
C HIS A 59 18.28 -32.80 -24.54
N TYR A 60 17.65 -31.88 -23.80
CA TYR A 60 16.56 -31.07 -24.31
C TYR A 60 16.80 -29.61 -23.97
N ASP A 61 16.42 -28.73 -24.87
CA ASP A 61 16.60 -27.30 -24.69
C ASP A 61 15.47 -26.71 -23.88
N ARG A 62 15.85 -25.80 -23.00
CA ARG A 62 14.92 -25.05 -22.14
C ARG A 62 15.41 -23.61 -22.02
N ASN A 63 14.52 -22.65 -22.29
CA ASN A 63 14.83 -21.25 -22.10
C ASN A 63 14.63 -20.83 -20.64
N LEU A 64 15.57 -20.04 -20.11
CA LEU A 64 15.51 -19.40 -18.81
C LEU A 64 15.77 -17.90 -18.98
N THR A 65 14.83 -17.07 -18.52
CA THR A 65 15.02 -15.61 -18.45
C THR A 65 15.80 -15.27 -17.18
N THR A 66 16.97 -14.68 -17.36
CA THR A 66 17.84 -14.19 -16.28
C THR A 66 17.91 -12.67 -16.29
N THR A 67 18.55 -12.08 -15.28
CA THR A 67 18.87 -10.63 -15.26
C THR A 67 19.80 -10.20 -16.38
N SER A 68 20.53 -11.14 -16.99
CA SER A 68 21.42 -10.89 -18.14
C SER A 68 20.75 -11.08 -19.49
N GLY A 69 19.50 -11.55 -19.52
CA GLY A 69 18.72 -11.88 -20.72
C GLY A 69 18.30 -13.35 -20.77
N ASP A 70 17.69 -13.74 -21.90
CA ASP A 70 17.29 -15.12 -22.12
C ASP A 70 18.51 -15.99 -22.45
N VAL A 71 18.64 -17.12 -21.74
CA VAL A 71 19.69 -18.14 -21.94
C VAL A 71 19.05 -19.48 -22.28
N THR A 72 19.75 -20.29 -23.08
CA THR A 72 19.32 -21.63 -23.46
C THR A 72 20.08 -22.67 -22.64
N LEU A 73 19.33 -23.46 -21.88
CA LEU A 73 19.85 -24.53 -21.06
C LEU A 73 19.72 -25.87 -21.78
N HIS A 74 20.84 -26.57 -21.95
CA HIS A 74 20.92 -27.92 -22.52
C HIS A 74 20.78 -28.93 -21.38
N VAL A 75 19.54 -29.24 -20.97
CA VAL A 75 19.31 -30.12 -19.83
C VAL A 75 19.55 -31.58 -20.18
N PRO A 76 20.46 -32.29 -19.47
CA PRO A 76 20.74 -33.68 -19.74
C PRO A 76 19.53 -34.60 -19.55
N ARG A 77 19.33 -35.56 -20.46
CA ARG A 77 18.39 -36.66 -20.29
C ARG A 77 19.13 -37.88 -19.83
N LEU A 78 18.71 -38.46 -18.71
CA LEU A 78 19.27 -39.68 -18.15
C LEU A 78 18.28 -40.84 -18.30
N LYS A 79 18.81 -42.08 -18.55
CA LYS A 79 18.06 -43.34 -18.51
C LYS A 79 18.49 -44.14 -17.27
N GLY A 80 17.53 -44.69 -16.57
CA GLY A 80 17.76 -45.48 -15.36
C GLY A 80 17.75 -44.63 -14.07
N ILE A 81 17.89 -43.29 -14.18
CA ILE A 81 17.88 -42.36 -13.05
C ILE A 81 17.00 -41.14 -13.43
N SER A 82 16.23 -40.60 -12.49
CA SER A 82 15.56 -39.32 -12.68
C SER A 82 16.58 -38.20 -12.57
N PHE A 83 16.62 -37.28 -13.54
CA PHE A 83 17.43 -36.07 -13.47
C PHE A 83 16.59 -34.95 -12.88
N GLU A 84 16.72 -34.72 -11.58
CA GLU A 84 16.17 -33.58 -10.85
C GLU A 84 17.33 -32.68 -10.42
N THR A 85 17.55 -31.61 -11.20
CA THR A 85 18.66 -30.70 -10.94
C THR A 85 18.37 -29.82 -9.71
N ALA A 86 19.40 -29.67 -8.84
CA ALA A 86 19.39 -28.73 -7.73
C ALA A 86 19.69 -27.28 -8.17
N ILE A 87 20.21 -27.08 -9.39
CA ILE A 87 20.64 -25.79 -9.92
C ILE A 87 19.43 -24.95 -10.33
N ILE A 88 18.40 -25.60 -10.91
CA ILE A 88 17.21 -24.92 -11.42
C ILE A 88 15.97 -25.75 -11.08
N GLU A 89 15.05 -25.16 -10.34
CA GLU A 89 13.77 -25.81 -10.02
C GLU A 89 13.04 -26.30 -11.28
N ARG A 90 12.45 -27.47 -11.18
CA ARG A 90 11.68 -28.06 -12.26
C ARG A 90 10.57 -27.12 -12.71
N TYR A 91 10.45 -26.91 -14.02
CA TYR A 91 9.49 -25.99 -14.66
C TYR A 91 9.71 -24.48 -14.44
N ARG A 92 10.76 -24.07 -13.76
CA ARG A 92 11.07 -22.65 -13.61
C ARG A 92 11.53 -22.06 -14.94
N ARG A 93 10.89 -20.99 -15.38
CA ARG A 93 11.18 -20.31 -16.65
C ARG A 93 11.92 -18.99 -16.47
N ARG A 94 12.04 -18.52 -15.23
CA ARG A 94 12.66 -17.24 -14.87
C ARG A 94 13.48 -17.37 -13.59
N GLU A 95 14.54 -16.61 -13.52
CA GLU A 95 15.29 -16.41 -12.29
C GLU A 95 14.44 -15.74 -11.22
N SER A 96 14.66 -16.03 -9.93
CA SER A 96 13.87 -15.45 -8.81
C SER A 96 13.94 -13.94 -8.77
N SER A 97 15.13 -13.38 -9.00
CA SER A 97 15.35 -11.93 -9.05
C SER A 97 14.50 -11.23 -10.14
N VAL A 98 14.30 -11.89 -11.28
CA VAL A 98 13.42 -11.40 -12.36
C VAL A 98 11.95 -11.43 -11.91
N GLU A 99 11.51 -12.53 -11.27
CA GLU A 99 10.14 -12.62 -10.75
C GLU A 99 9.87 -11.56 -9.66
N GLU A 100 10.81 -11.37 -8.75
CA GLU A 100 10.74 -10.35 -7.70
C GLU A 100 10.69 -8.94 -8.28
N ALA A 101 11.52 -8.64 -9.27
CA ALA A 101 11.52 -7.34 -9.94
C ALA A 101 10.17 -7.06 -10.65
N LEU A 102 9.57 -8.06 -11.28
CA LEU A 102 8.25 -7.95 -11.93
C LEU A 102 7.14 -7.64 -10.91
N ILE A 103 7.16 -8.35 -9.78
CA ILE A 103 6.24 -8.13 -8.66
C ILE A 103 6.39 -6.69 -8.13
N GLU A 104 7.62 -6.28 -7.85
CA GLU A 104 7.92 -4.94 -7.33
C GLU A 104 7.52 -3.83 -8.32
N MET A 105 7.76 -3.99 -9.61
CA MET A 105 7.30 -3.04 -10.63
C MET A 105 5.78 -2.86 -10.59
N TYR A 106 5.03 -3.94 -10.51
CA TYR A 106 3.57 -3.88 -10.42
C TYR A 106 3.11 -3.24 -9.11
N LEU A 107 3.66 -3.67 -7.97
CA LEU A 107 3.33 -3.12 -6.65
C LEU A 107 3.74 -1.65 -6.53
N ALA A 108 4.82 -1.24 -7.22
CA ALA A 108 5.19 0.17 -7.37
C ALA A 108 4.21 0.96 -8.25
N GLY A 109 3.30 0.29 -8.97
CA GLY A 109 2.22 0.87 -9.77
C GLY A 109 2.60 1.12 -11.22
N VAL A 110 3.54 0.35 -11.76
CA VAL A 110 3.76 0.26 -13.20
C VAL A 110 2.60 -0.54 -13.81
N SER A 111 1.97 -0.02 -14.87
CA SER A 111 0.92 -0.76 -15.55
C SER A 111 1.49 -2.02 -16.20
N VAL A 112 0.68 -3.07 -16.30
CA VAL A 112 1.12 -4.36 -16.87
C VAL A 112 1.69 -4.19 -18.28
N ARG A 113 1.07 -3.36 -19.13
CA ARG A 113 1.57 -3.07 -20.47
C ARG A 113 2.96 -2.42 -20.43
N ARG A 114 3.18 -1.48 -19.51
CA ARG A 114 4.48 -0.81 -19.39
C ARG A 114 5.55 -1.73 -18.79
N VAL A 115 5.16 -2.74 -18.01
CA VAL A 115 6.10 -3.78 -17.57
C VAL A 115 6.62 -4.57 -18.77
N GLU A 116 5.78 -4.90 -19.76
CA GLU A 116 6.22 -5.56 -21.00
C GLU A 116 7.30 -4.75 -21.72
N ASP A 117 7.10 -3.44 -21.89
CA ASP A 117 8.09 -2.55 -22.54
C ASP A 117 9.40 -2.47 -21.74
N ILE A 118 9.29 -2.39 -20.40
CA ILE A 118 10.46 -2.34 -19.51
C ILE A 118 11.24 -3.65 -19.56
N THR A 119 10.58 -4.80 -19.54
CA THR A 119 11.23 -6.10 -19.59
C THR A 119 11.94 -6.34 -20.92
N GLU A 120 11.34 -5.92 -22.02
CA GLU A 120 11.97 -5.92 -23.33
C GLU A 120 13.26 -5.08 -23.35
N ALA A 121 13.20 -3.86 -22.80
CA ALA A 121 14.35 -2.97 -22.74
C ALA A 121 15.47 -3.48 -21.80
N LEU A 122 15.12 -4.06 -20.65
CA LEU A 122 16.11 -4.52 -19.67
C LEU A 122 16.69 -5.89 -20.01
N TRP A 123 15.83 -6.85 -20.38
CA TRP A 123 16.20 -8.26 -20.50
C TRP A 123 16.12 -8.79 -21.94
N GLY A 124 15.58 -8.00 -22.87
CA GLY A 124 15.42 -8.40 -24.28
C GLY A 124 14.25 -9.34 -24.53
N SER A 125 13.41 -9.60 -23.52
CA SER A 125 12.21 -10.45 -23.65
C SER A 125 10.97 -9.77 -23.08
N LYS A 126 9.83 -9.97 -23.76
CA LYS A 126 8.52 -9.51 -23.29
C LYS A 126 7.93 -10.49 -22.30
N VAL A 127 7.56 -10.00 -21.13
CA VAL A 127 6.81 -10.79 -20.15
C VAL A 127 5.32 -10.50 -20.31
N SER A 128 4.53 -11.53 -20.63
CA SER A 128 3.09 -11.36 -20.90
C SER A 128 2.30 -10.87 -19.68
N ALA A 129 1.21 -10.15 -19.92
CA ALA A 129 0.28 -9.67 -18.90
C ALA A 129 -0.26 -10.78 -18.00
N SER A 130 -0.52 -11.98 -18.56
CA SER A 130 -0.95 -13.15 -17.80
C SER A 130 0.10 -13.62 -16.80
N THR A 131 1.37 -13.64 -17.20
CA THR A 131 2.49 -13.98 -16.31
C THR A 131 2.59 -13.03 -15.13
N ILE A 132 2.49 -11.71 -15.39
CA ILE A 132 2.53 -10.70 -14.31
C ILE A 132 1.36 -10.90 -13.35
N SER A 133 0.16 -11.21 -13.87
CA SER A 133 -1.02 -11.50 -13.05
C SER A 133 -0.83 -12.74 -12.17
N GLU A 134 -0.21 -13.80 -12.69
CA GLU A 134 0.11 -15.01 -11.91
C GLU A 134 1.15 -14.75 -10.80
N LEU A 135 2.21 -14.01 -11.11
CA LEU A 135 3.22 -13.61 -10.14
C LEU A 135 2.64 -12.74 -9.02
N ASN A 136 1.74 -11.83 -9.35
CA ASN A 136 1.05 -11.02 -8.37
C ASN A 136 0.18 -11.85 -7.41
N LYS A 137 -0.47 -12.90 -7.89
CA LYS A 137 -1.22 -13.83 -7.02
C LYS A 137 -0.31 -14.52 -6.00
N LYS A 138 0.92 -14.87 -6.38
CA LYS A 138 1.93 -15.40 -5.43
C LYS A 138 2.30 -14.37 -4.36
N ALA A 139 2.46 -13.09 -4.75
CA ALA A 139 2.76 -12.00 -3.83
C ALA A 139 1.61 -11.71 -2.86
N TYR A 140 0.36 -11.98 -3.24
CA TYR A 140 -0.81 -11.75 -2.39
C TYR A 140 -0.76 -12.53 -1.07
N VAL A 141 -0.15 -13.70 -1.03
CA VAL A 141 0.03 -14.48 0.20
C VAL A 141 0.80 -13.69 1.26
N ASN A 142 1.89 -13.05 0.86
CA ASN A 142 2.71 -12.23 1.76
C ASN A 142 2.01 -10.92 2.16
N ILE A 143 1.25 -10.34 1.24
CA ILE A 143 0.47 -9.11 1.49
C ILE A 143 -0.67 -9.42 2.46
N GLU A 144 -1.37 -10.54 2.27
CA GLU A 144 -2.46 -10.98 3.14
C GLU A 144 -1.95 -11.34 4.54
N ALA A 145 -0.80 -12.00 4.65
CA ALA A 145 -0.15 -12.25 5.93
C ALA A 145 0.18 -10.94 6.67
N TRP A 146 0.73 -9.94 5.96
CA TRP A 146 0.98 -8.62 6.52
C TRP A 146 -0.31 -7.90 6.93
N ARG A 147 -1.36 -7.99 6.12
CA ARG A 147 -2.67 -7.39 6.38
C ARG A 147 -3.29 -7.94 7.66
N ASN A 148 -3.18 -9.26 7.88
CA ASN A 148 -3.75 -9.96 9.02
C ASN A 148 -2.79 -10.09 10.21
N ARG A 149 -1.60 -9.46 10.17
CA ARG A 149 -0.64 -9.53 11.27
C ARG A 149 -1.25 -9.06 12.60
N PRO A 150 -0.83 -9.62 13.74
CA PRO A 150 -1.19 -9.09 15.05
C PRO A 150 -0.73 -7.64 15.23
N LEU A 151 -1.53 -6.82 15.92
CA LEU A 151 -1.20 -5.47 16.32
C LEU A 151 -0.57 -5.53 17.71
N GLN A 152 0.75 -5.36 17.80
CA GLN A 152 1.53 -5.64 19.02
C GLN A 152 2.22 -4.40 19.62
N SER A 153 1.94 -3.21 19.08
CA SER A 153 2.56 -1.95 19.53
C SER A 153 1.84 -1.32 20.73
N GLY A 154 1.30 -2.14 21.64
CA GLY A 154 0.61 -1.68 22.84
C GLY A 154 -0.77 -1.07 22.58
N LYS A 155 -1.07 0.06 23.22
CA LYS A 155 -2.33 0.79 23.05
C LYS A 155 -2.26 1.75 21.88
N TYR A 156 -3.42 2.03 21.27
CA TYR A 156 -3.57 2.94 20.12
C TYR A 156 -4.57 4.06 20.44
N PRO A 157 -4.18 5.09 21.18
CA PRO A 157 -5.09 6.14 21.62
C PRO A 157 -5.80 6.89 20.50
N TYR A 158 -5.14 7.12 19.36
CA TYR A 158 -5.68 7.86 18.23
C TYR A 158 -5.74 6.99 16.98
N VAL A 159 -6.95 6.86 16.43
CA VAL A 159 -7.19 6.08 15.20
C VAL A 159 -7.80 7.00 14.14
N TYR A 160 -7.25 6.95 12.93
CA TYR A 160 -7.73 7.67 11.77
C TYR A 160 -8.33 6.67 10.79
N VAL A 161 -9.53 6.95 10.31
CA VAL A 161 -10.24 6.07 9.38
C VAL A 161 -10.76 6.84 8.17
N ASP A 162 -10.79 6.18 7.02
CA ASP A 162 -11.34 6.72 5.79
C ASP A 162 -11.75 5.61 4.83
N GLY A 163 -12.66 5.90 3.90
CA GLY A 163 -13.07 5.03 2.82
C GLY A 163 -12.50 5.50 1.47
N ILE A 164 -12.00 4.57 0.68
CA ILE A 164 -11.54 4.84 -0.68
C ILE A 164 -12.41 4.06 -1.65
N TYR A 165 -13.04 4.76 -2.60
CA TYR A 165 -13.81 4.11 -3.67
C TYR A 165 -12.90 3.81 -4.86
N LEU A 166 -12.89 2.54 -5.26
CA LEU A 166 -12.18 2.02 -6.43
C LEU A 166 -13.19 1.41 -7.40
N LYS A 167 -12.87 1.45 -8.70
CA LYS A 167 -13.71 0.85 -9.73
C LYS A 167 -13.32 -0.62 -9.93
N ARG A 168 -14.29 -1.53 -9.86
CA ARG A 168 -14.13 -2.92 -10.30
C ARG A 168 -15.00 -3.17 -11.54
N ASN A 169 -14.58 -4.11 -12.36
CA ASN A 169 -15.38 -4.63 -13.47
C ASN A 169 -16.00 -5.96 -13.04
N TRP A 170 -17.31 -6.05 -13.08
CA TRP A 170 -18.07 -7.27 -12.78
C TRP A 170 -19.02 -7.57 -13.92
N GLY A 171 -18.78 -8.66 -14.66
CA GLY A 171 -19.65 -9.05 -15.77
C GLY A 171 -19.82 -8.03 -16.89
N GLY A 172 -18.84 -7.12 -17.07
CA GLY A 172 -18.90 -6.03 -18.05
C GLY A 172 -19.41 -4.70 -17.48
N GLU A 173 -19.93 -4.68 -16.25
CA GLU A 173 -20.37 -3.47 -15.57
C GLU A 173 -19.33 -2.96 -14.56
N TYR A 174 -19.27 -1.62 -14.41
CA TYR A 174 -18.36 -0.99 -13.48
C TYR A 174 -19.08 -0.64 -12.17
N GLU A 175 -18.62 -1.24 -11.09
CA GLU A 175 -19.08 -0.94 -9.74
C GLU A 175 -18.01 -0.23 -8.91
N ASN A 176 -18.44 0.57 -7.94
CA ASN A 176 -17.55 1.14 -6.94
C ASN A 176 -17.45 0.19 -5.75
N VAL A 177 -16.22 -0.19 -5.40
CA VAL A 177 -15.90 -0.93 -4.18
C VAL A 177 -15.28 0.03 -3.18
N ALA A 178 -15.79 0.05 -1.96
CA ALA A 178 -15.19 0.78 -0.87
C ALA A 178 -14.04 -0.06 -0.28
N VAL A 179 -12.88 0.54 -0.11
CA VAL A 179 -11.78 -0.01 0.68
C VAL A 179 -11.63 0.86 1.91
N LEU A 180 -11.95 0.29 3.06
CA LEU A 180 -11.84 0.94 4.36
C LEU A 180 -10.38 0.84 4.82
N VAL A 181 -9.82 1.95 5.30
CA VAL A 181 -8.42 2.05 5.73
C VAL A 181 -8.35 2.62 7.12
N ALA A 182 -7.50 2.07 7.98
CA ALA A 182 -7.21 2.59 9.30
C ALA A 182 -5.71 2.76 9.55
N ILE A 183 -5.37 3.89 10.16
CA ILE A 183 -4.04 4.25 10.65
C ILE A 183 -4.20 4.64 12.10
N ALA A 184 -3.21 4.33 12.94
CA ALA A 184 -3.21 4.77 14.33
C ALA A 184 -1.91 5.45 14.74
N VAL A 185 -1.96 6.11 15.89
CA VAL A 185 -0.80 6.50 16.66
C VAL A 185 -0.79 5.63 17.92
N ASN A 186 0.30 4.91 18.12
CA ASN A 186 0.47 4.05 19.30
C ASN A 186 0.87 4.86 20.56
N GLU A 187 0.92 4.22 21.71
CA GLU A 187 1.27 4.84 22.99
C GLU A 187 2.69 5.44 23.04
N ASP A 188 3.60 4.97 22.18
CA ASP A 188 4.94 5.56 22.05
C ASP A 188 4.98 6.79 21.11
N GLY A 189 3.88 7.07 20.41
CA GLY A 189 3.73 8.21 19.51
C GLY A 189 4.18 7.95 18.08
N TYR A 190 4.32 6.70 17.67
CA TYR A 190 4.60 6.32 16.29
C TYR A 190 3.31 6.04 15.53
N ARG A 191 3.34 6.29 14.22
CA ARG A 191 2.23 5.96 13.33
C ARG A 191 2.33 4.51 12.88
N GLU A 192 1.21 3.83 12.90
CA GLU A 192 1.11 2.49 12.38
C GLU A 192 -0.09 2.37 11.42
N VAL A 193 0.12 1.71 10.27
CA VAL A 193 -0.97 1.29 9.41
C VAL A 193 -1.62 0.07 10.04
N LEU A 194 -2.84 0.22 10.53
CA LEU A 194 -3.57 -0.90 11.12
C LEU A 194 -4.02 -1.91 10.06
N GLY A 195 -4.46 -1.42 8.90
CA GLY A 195 -4.82 -2.27 7.77
C GLY A 195 -5.87 -1.65 6.88
N ALA A 196 -6.31 -2.46 5.91
CA ALA A 196 -7.41 -2.15 5.02
C ALA A 196 -8.30 -3.38 4.84
N ALA A 197 -9.60 -3.16 4.58
CA ALA A 197 -10.56 -4.20 4.25
C ALA A 197 -11.52 -3.73 3.15
N GLU A 198 -12.03 -4.67 2.37
CA GLU A 198 -13.10 -4.38 1.43
C GLU A 198 -14.41 -4.20 2.19
N GLY A 199 -15.13 -3.11 1.89
CA GLY A 199 -16.53 -2.90 2.25
C GLY A 199 -17.37 -2.85 0.99
N MET A 200 -18.56 -3.41 1.01
CA MET A 200 -19.48 -3.28 -0.13
C MET A 200 -19.83 -1.81 -0.36
N LYS A 201 -20.05 -1.09 0.74
CA LYS A 201 -20.27 0.37 0.83
C LYS A 201 -19.69 0.86 2.15
N GLU A 202 -19.69 2.18 2.38
CA GLU A 202 -19.42 2.75 3.70
C GLU A 202 -20.68 2.67 4.60
N ASP A 203 -21.28 1.49 4.70
CA ASP A 203 -22.44 1.23 5.54
C ASP A 203 -22.02 0.74 6.94
N LYS A 204 -22.99 0.70 7.86
CA LYS A 204 -22.78 0.28 9.24
C LYS A 204 -22.16 -1.11 9.35
N ALA A 205 -22.65 -2.08 8.58
CA ALA A 205 -22.20 -3.46 8.66
C ALA A 205 -20.73 -3.59 8.23
N SER A 206 -20.32 -2.93 7.14
CA SER A 206 -18.93 -2.91 6.68
C SER A 206 -17.99 -2.31 7.73
N TRP A 207 -18.39 -1.20 8.37
CA TRP A 207 -17.59 -0.58 9.43
C TRP A 207 -17.53 -1.42 10.70
N ILE A 208 -18.62 -2.07 11.12
CA ILE A 208 -18.62 -3.00 12.27
C ILE A 208 -17.65 -4.14 12.02
N ASN A 209 -17.75 -4.82 10.87
CA ASN A 209 -16.87 -5.92 10.52
C ASN A 209 -15.39 -5.47 10.49
N PHE A 210 -15.12 -4.29 9.95
CA PHE A 210 -13.78 -3.73 9.90
C PHE A 210 -13.21 -3.46 11.30
N PHE A 211 -13.98 -2.83 12.18
CA PHE A 211 -13.55 -2.54 13.55
C PHE A 211 -13.41 -3.80 14.40
N GLN A 212 -14.30 -4.77 14.26
CA GLN A 212 -14.20 -6.06 14.93
C GLN A 212 -12.95 -6.84 14.48
N TRP A 213 -12.66 -6.83 13.17
CA TRP A 213 -11.45 -7.42 12.63
C TRP A 213 -10.18 -6.75 13.20
N LEU A 214 -10.15 -5.42 13.33
CA LEU A 214 -9.03 -4.71 13.95
C LEU A 214 -8.89 -5.06 15.43
N ARG A 215 -10.00 -5.14 16.18
CA ARG A 215 -9.99 -5.57 17.59
C ARG A 215 -9.49 -7.01 17.76
N GLY A 216 -9.94 -7.92 16.92
CA GLY A 216 -9.49 -9.32 16.90
C GLY A 216 -7.99 -9.46 16.64
N ARG A 217 -7.37 -8.48 16.00
CA ARG A 217 -5.92 -8.42 15.76
C ARG A 217 -5.13 -7.72 16.87
N GLY A 218 -5.79 -7.16 17.88
CA GLY A 218 -5.14 -6.52 19.03
C GLY A 218 -5.34 -5.00 19.14
N LEU A 219 -6.21 -4.37 18.32
CA LEU A 219 -6.52 -2.94 18.49
C LEU A 219 -7.20 -2.69 19.84
N SER A 220 -6.55 -1.93 20.71
CA SER A 220 -7.02 -1.63 22.06
C SER A 220 -6.62 -0.22 22.49
N GLY A 221 -7.26 0.29 23.57
CA GLY A 221 -6.95 1.59 24.16
C GLY A 221 -7.33 2.78 23.30
N VAL A 222 -8.29 2.62 22.38
CA VAL A 222 -8.75 3.70 21.46
C VAL A 222 -9.52 4.75 22.26
N LYS A 223 -9.06 6.00 22.20
CA LYS A 223 -9.68 7.14 22.90
C LYS A 223 -10.36 8.11 21.93
N LEU A 224 -9.83 8.21 20.71
CA LEU A 224 -10.35 9.09 19.67
C LEU A 224 -10.29 8.40 18.30
N ILE A 225 -11.42 8.40 17.60
CA ILE A 225 -11.48 8.06 16.17
C ILE A 225 -11.69 9.35 15.38
N VAL A 226 -10.81 9.58 14.39
CA VAL A 226 -10.84 10.75 13.50
C VAL A 226 -11.24 10.28 12.10
N GLY A 227 -12.31 10.88 11.55
CA GLY A 227 -12.79 10.50 10.21
C GLY A 227 -13.68 11.56 9.57
N ASP A 228 -14.17 11.28 8.36
CA ASP A 228 -15.27 12.08 7.78
C ASP A 228 -16.61 11.63 8.38
N LYS A 229 -17.64 12.49 8.25
CA LYS A 229 -18.98 12.16 8.73
C LYS A 229 -19.64 11.16 7.80
N CYS A 230 -19.65 9.91 8.23
CA CYS A 230 -20.40 8.82 7.63
C CYS A 230 -21.29 8.20 8.72
N LEU A 231 -22.62 8.17 8.50
CA LEU A 231 -23.57 7.69 9.52
C LEU A 231 -23.29 6.24 9.90
N GLY A 232 -23.02 5.37 8.92
CA GLY A 232 -22.69 3.96 9.17
C GLY A 232 -21.44 3.80 10.03
N MET A 233 -20.43 4.64 9.82
CA MET A 233 -19.21 4.63 10.65
C MET A 233 -19.50 5.08 12.09
N LEU A 234 -20.28 6.15 12.27
CA LEU A 234 -20.60 6.67 13.59
C LEU A 234 -21.39 5.65 14.42
N GLU A 235 -22.37 4.98 13.81
CA GLU A 235 -23.13 3.91 14.46
C GLU A 235 -22.22 2.72 14.82
N ALA A 236 -21.29 2.34 13.92
CA ALA A 236 -20.32 1.28 14.17
C ALA A 236 -19.35 1.64 15.31
N VAL A 237 -18.90 2.90 15.39
CA VAL A 237 -18.06 3.38 16.50
C VAL A 237 -18.81 3.27 17.82
N GLY A 238 -20.07 3.71 17.88
CA GLY A 238 -20.89 3.61 19.09
C GLY A 238 -21.11 2.17 19.55
N GLU A 239 -21.18 1.20 18.62
CA GLU A 239 -21.38 -0.21 18.92
C GLU A 239 -20.08 -0.93 19.32
N VAL A 240 -18.98 -0.72 18.58
CA VAL A 240 -17.72 -1.44 18.78
C VAL A 240 -16.81 -0.77 19.81
N PHE A 241 -16.86 0.56 19.91
CA PHE A 241 -16.04 1.40 20.79
C PHE A 241 -16.87 2.41 21.55
N PRO A 242 -17.79 1.99 22.45
CA PRO A 242 -18.78 2.87 23.11
C PRO A 242 -18.16 4.01 23.94
N GLU A 243 -16.96 3.83 24.47
CA GLU A 243 -16.27 4.84 25.27
C GLU A 243 -15.36 5.77 24.45
N THR A 244 -15.22 5.50 23.14
CA THR A 244 -14.31 6.23 22.27
C THR A 244 -14.98 7.50 21.75
N LYS A 245 -14.29 8.64 21.87
CA LYS A 245 -14.76 9.90 21.29
C LYS A 245 -14.56 9.90 19.76
N TYR A 246 -15.45 10.60 19.07
CA TYR A 246 -15.35 10.82 17.63
C TYR A 246 -14.98 12.27 17.34
N GLN A 247 -14.03 12.48 16.44
CA GLN A 247 -13.63 13.77 15.87
C GLN A 247 -13.96 13.81 14.39
N ARG A 248 -14.86 14.67 14.00
CA ARG A 248 -15.08 14.96 12.59
C ARG A 248 -13.90 15.73 12.01
N CYS A 249 -13.35 15.28 10.89
CA CYS A 249 -12.26 15.97 10.20
C CYS A 249 -12.67 17.42 9.84
N VAL A 250 -11.95 18.40 10.37
CA VAL A 250 -12.20 19.83 10.14
C VAL A 250 -12.13 20.20 8.67
N VAL A 251 -11.24 19.59 7.89
CA VAL A 251 -11.09 19.84 6.44
C VAL A 251 -12.31 19.39 5.67
N HIS A 252 -12.83 18.18 5.96
CA HIS A 252 -14.05 17.67 5.33
C HIS A 252 -15.28 18.49 5.75
N PHE A 253 -15.35 18.89 7.01
CA PHE A 253 -16.39 19.83 7.47
C PHE A 253 -16.37 21.14 6.69
N TYR A 254 -15.21 21.76 6.47
CA TYR A 254 -15.09 22.97 5.66
C TYR A 254 -15.56 22.76 4.22
N ARG A 255 -15.13 21.66 3.59
CA ARG A 255 -15.59 21.30 2.23
C ARG A 255 -17.11 21.15 2.16
N ASN A 256 -17.71 20.57 3.20
CA ASN A 256 -19.16 20.41 3.29
C ASN A 256 -19.87 21.79 3.40
N VAL A 257 -19.32 22.73 4.18
CA VAL A 257 -19.87 24.11 4.24
C VAL A 257 -19.67 24.81 2.89
N PHE A 258 -18.51 24.70 2.27
CA PHE A 258 -18.23 25.35 0.96
C PHE A 258 -19.13 24.85 -0.17
N SER A 259 -19.65 23.62 -0.10
CA SER A 259 -20.55 23.08 -1.12
C SER A 259 -21.84 23.87 -1.33
N VAL A 260 -22.24 24.68 -0.31
CA VAL A 260 -23.42 25.53 -0.35
C VAL A 260 -23.08 27.04 -0.37
N VAL A 261 -21.81 27.40 -0.56
CA VAL A 261 -21.35 28.79 -0.62
C VAL A 261 -20.99 29.16 -2.06
N PRO A 262 -21.45 30.29 -2.59
CA PRO A 262 -21.02 30.80 -3.90
C PRO A 262 -19.51 30.95 -3.99
N LYS A 263 -18.91 30.57 -5.14
CA LYS A 263 -17.46 30.55 -5.35
C LYS A 263 -16.75 31.84 -4.95
N SER A 264 -17.38 32.99 -5.25
CA SER A 264 -16.86 34.34 -4.92
C SER A 264 -16.72 34.58 -3.41
N LYS A 265 -17.55 33.95 -2.59
CA LYS A 265 -17.57 34.12 -1.13
C LYS A 265 -16.76 33.07 -0.36
N VAL A 266 -16.35 31.95 -1.01
CA VAL A 266 -15.65 30.85 -0.34
C VAL A 266 -14.39 31.31 0.39
N LYS A 267 -13.59 32.21 -0.20
CA LYS A 267 -12.36 32.72 0.44
C LYS A 267 -12.61 33.44 1.76
N ASN A 268 -13.72 34.20 1.84
CA ASN A 268 -14.12 34.89 3.06
C ASN A 268 -14.63 33.90 4.11
N VAL A 269 -15.56 33.04 3.72
CA VAL A 269 -16.11 32.00 4.63
C VAL A 269 -15.00 31.08 5.15
N ALA A 270 -13.98 30.75 4.32
CA ALA A 270 -12.84 29.96 4.77
C ALA A 270 -12.03 30.63 5.89
N LYS A 271 -11.87 31.98 5.85
CA LYS A 271 -11.22 32.72 6.94
C LYS A 271 -12.04 32.66 8.23
N MET A 272 -13.36 32.80 8.12
CA MET A 272 -14.28 32.74 9.25
C MET A 272 -14.26 31.34 9.91
N LEU A 273 -14.36 30.28 9.14
CA LEU A 273 -14.29 28.90 9.65
C LEU A 273 -12.94 28.57 10.30
N LYS A 274 -11.84 29.00 9.71
CA LYS A 274 -10.50 28.84 10.29
C LYS A 274 -10.36 29.55 11.65
N ALA A 275 -11.00 30.72 11.81
CA ALA A 275 -10.99 31.46 13.06
C ALA A 275 -11.67 30.70 14.20
N ILE A 276 -12.67 29.85 13.94
CA ILE A 276 -13.30 29.00 14.95
C ILE A 276 -12.29 28.00 15.53
N HIS A 277 -11.52 27.33 14.66
CA HIS A 277 -10.55 26.30 15.07
C HIS A 277 -9.15 26.86 15.41
N ALA A 278 -9.00 28.17 15.44
CA ALA A 278 -7.79 28.85 15.88
C ALA A 278 -7.88 29.33 17.34
N GLN A 279 -8.98 29.08 18.02
CA GLN A 279 -9.19 29.46 19.42
C GLN A 279 -8.42 28.52 20.37
N GLU A 280 -8.10 29.03 21.54
CA GLU A 280 -7.30 28.38 22.59
C GLU A 280 -8.11 27.47 23.52
N SER A 281 -9.44 27.47 23.41
CA SER A 281 -10.31 26.60 24.21
C SER A 281 -11.58 26.21 23.46
N LYS A 282 -12.20 25.11 23.91
CA LYS A 282 -13.48 24.64 23.36
C LYS A 282 -14.60 25.69 23.55
N LYS A 283 -14.58 26.40 24.70
CA LYS A 283 -15.56 27.48 25.01
C LYS A 283 -15.38 28.63 24.02
N ALA A 284 -14.17 29.13 23.84
CA ALA A 284 -13.88 30.21 22.90
C ALA A 284 -14.22 29.83 21.45
N SER A 285 -13.97 28.57 21.07
CA SER A 285 -14.34 28.03 19.76
C SER A 285 -15.87 28.05 19.54
N ARG A 286 -16.68 27.70 20.55
CA ARG A 286 -18.13 27.75 20.49
C ARG A 286 -18.64 29.18 20.36
N GLU A 287 -18.13 30.12 21.17
CA GLU A 287 -18.46 31.52 21.10
C GLU A 287 -18.13 32.11 19.72
N LYS A 288 -16.95 31.76 19.17
CA LYS A 288 -16.57 32.17 17.83
C LYS A 288 -17.45 31.56 16.75
N ALA A 289 -17.87 30.30 16.91
CA ALA A 289 -18.77 29.64 15.98
C ALA A 289 -20.14 30.32 15.94
N ALA A 290 -20.70 30.72 17.11
CA ALA A 290 -21.95 31.45 17.18
C ALA A 290 -21.86 32.80 16.47
N ALA A 291 -20.75 33.53 16.63
CA ALA A 291 -20.52 34.80 15.92
C ALA A 291 -20.40 34.57 14.39
N VAL A 292 -19.73 33.51 13.95
CA VAL A 292 -19.64 33.16 12.53
C VAL A 292 -20.99 32.77 11.95
N VAL A 293 -21.83 32.03 12.68
CA VAL A 293 -23.20 31.71 12.27
C VAL A 293 -24.04 32.99 12.07
N ALA A 294 -23.96 33.95 13.00
CA ALA A 294 -24.66 35.23 12.88
C ALA A 294 -24.20 36.01 11.64
N GLU A 295 -22.89 36.03 11.38
CA GLU A 295 -22.32 36.72 10.21
C GLU A 295 -22.72 36.04 8.90
N LEU A 296 -22.71 34.70 8.83
CA LEU A 296 -23.19 33.96 7.65
C LEU A 296 -24.68 34.22 7.37
N LYS A 297 -25.52 34.35 8.41
CA LYS A 297 -26.92 34.72 8.27
C LYS A 297 -27.08 36.16 7.72
N SER A 298 -26.26 37.12 8.20
CA SER A 298 -26.26 38.51 7.69
C SER A 298 -25.83 38.58 6.21
N MET A 299 -24.90 37.68 5.79
CA MET A 299 -24.46 37.55 4.41
C MET A 299 -25.48 36.84 3.50
N LYS A 300 -26.66 36.46 4.00
CA LYS A 300 -27.68 35.65 3.32
C LYS A 300 -27.17 34.25 2.91
N LEU A 301 -26.28 33.67 3.70
CA LEU A 301 -25.75 32.31 3.53
C LEU A 301 -26.38 31.35 4.55
N THR A 302 -27.71 31.26 4.56
CA THR A 302 -28.49 30.51 5.57
C THR A 302 -28.15 29.03 5.62
N GLU A 303 -27.94 28.36 4.47
CA GLU A 303 -27.57 26.96 4.42
C GLU A 303 -26.17 26.72 4.99
N ALA A 304 -25.22 27.61 4.72
CA ALA A 304 -23.89 27.53 5.31
C ALA A 304 -23.94 27.74 6.83
N ALA A 305 -24.74 28.73 7.29
CA ALA A 305 -24.96 28.97 8.72
C ALA A 305 -25.55 27.74 9.41
N LYS A 306 -26.56 27.09 8.83
CA LYS A 306 -27.16 25.86 9.34
C LYS A 306 -26.17 24.72 9.44
N LYS A 307 -25.34 24.52 8.40
CA LYS A 307 -24.28 23.49 8.43
C LYS A 307 -23.23 23.71 9.53
N VAL A 308 -22.88 24.98 9.80
CA VAL A 308 -21.98 25.33 10.90
C VAL A 308 -22.66 25.06 12.24
N GLU A 309 -23.88 25.57 12.43
CA GLU A 309 -24.65 25.44 13.67
C GLU A 309 -24.88 23.99 14.10
N THR A 310 -25.21 23.09 13.12
CA THR A 310 -25.50 21.68 13.40
C THR A 310 -24.29 20.78 13.45
N GLY A 311 -23.17 21.19 12.85
CA GLY A 311 -21.99 20.29 12.68
C GLY A 311 -20.74 20.68 13.45
N ILE A 312 -20.74 21.85 14.11
CA ILE A 312 -19.53 22.39 14.73
C ILE A 312 -19.03 21.56 15.93
N GLU A 313 -19.92 21.07 16.78
CA GLU A 313 -19.58 20.31 17.99
C GLU A 313 -18.75 19.06 17.67
N GLU A 314 -19.11 18.34 16.63
CA GLU A 314 -18.37 17.13 16.18
C GLU A 314 -16.94 17.45 15.73
N THR A 315 -16.65 18.71 15.40
CA THR A 315 -15.34 19.19 14.96
C THR A 315 -14.48 19.73 16.10
N LEU A 316 -15.02 19.86 17.30
CA LEU A 316 -14.35 20.43 18.48
C LEU A 316 -13.96 19.37 19.52
N THR A 317 -14.18 18.09 19.23
CA THR A 317 -13.82 17.00 20.15
C THR A 317 -12.33 16.95 20.46
N TYR A 318 -11.47 17.37 19.52
CA TYR A 318 -10.03 17.44 19.73
C TYR A 318 -9.63 18.33 20.92
N CYS A 319 -10.46 19.32 21.29
CA CYS A 319 -10.21 20.18 22.44
C CYS A 319 -10.26 19.44 23.79
N ASP A 320 -10.80 18.24 23.82
CA ASP A 320 -10.85 17.37 25.02
C ASP A 320 -9.53 16.59 25.23
N PHE A 321 -8.50 16.89 24.44
CA PHE A 321 -7.19 16.25 24.43
C PHE A 321 -6.08 17.30 24.57
N PRO A 322 -4.83 16.92 24.89
CA PRO A 322 -3.73 17.86 25.04
C PRO A 322 -3.56 18.81 23.84
N SER A 323 -3.37 20.09 24.12
CA SER A 323 -3.28 21.16 23.10
C SER A 323 -2.16 20.91 22.08
N GLU A 324 -1.06 20.27 22.49
CA GLU A 324 0.06 19.88 21.65
C GLU A 324 -0.33 18.86 20.57
N HIS A 325 -1.40 18.11 20.81
CA HIS A 325 -1.92 17.11 19.86
C HIS A 325 -2.93 17.70 18.86
N TRP A 326 -3.58 18.82 19.16
CA TRP A 326 -4.70 19.38 18.40
C TRP A 326 -4.45 19.48 16.90
N THR A 327 -3.28 19.97 16.49
CA THR A 327 -2.95 20.13 15.07
C THR A 327 -2.89 18.79 14.32
N LYS A 328 -2.66 17.69 15.03
CA LYS A 328 -2.53 16.33 14.49
C LYS A 328 -3.85 15.58 14.47
N ILE A 329 -4.72 15.78 15.49
CA ILE A 329 -5.94 14.99 15.70
C ILE A 329 -7.22 15.68 15.21
N ARG A 330 -7.19 16.99 14.91
CA ARG A 330 -8.38 17.70 14.39
C ARG A 330 -8.66 17.45 12.90
N THR A 331 -7.71 16.82 12.18
CA THR A 331 -7.83 16.56 10.75
C THR A 331 -7.39 15.15 10.39
N ASN A 332 -7.92 14.63 9.30
CA ASN A 332 -7.57 13.31 8.75
C ASN A 332 -6.37 13.36 7.77
N ASN A 333 -5.50 14.37 7.89
CA ASN A 333 -4.38 14.60 6.96
C ASN A 333 -3.41 13.42 6.87
N VAL A 334 -3.28 12.64 7.95
CA VAL A 334 -2.42 11.46 8.01
C VAL A 334 -2.84 10.44 6.96
N ILE A 335 -4.14 10.14 6.90
CA ILE A 335 -4.70 9.16 5.97
C ILE A 335 -4.95 9.78 4.59
N GLU A 336 -5.32 11.07 4.50
CA GLU A 336 -5.52 11.75 3.21
C GLU A 336 -4.26 11.73 2.33
N ARG A 337 -3.08 11.90 2.92
CA ARG A 337 -1.80 11.79 2.20
C ARG A 337 -1.60 10.39 1.64
N MET A 338 -1.90 9.37 2.43
CA MET A 338 -1.81 7.97 2.02
C MET A 338 -2.83 7.63 0.94
N ASN A 339 -4.07 8.07 1.10
CA ASN A 339 -5.13 7.88 0.11
C ASN A 339 -4.79 8.55 -1.23
N ARG A 340 -4.08 9.67 -1.22
CA ARG A 340 -3.58 10.31 -2.45
C ARG A 340 -2.56 9.44 -3.17
N GLU A 341 -1.65 8.82 -2.44
CA GLU A 341 -0.68 7.86 -3.00
C GLU A 341 -1.39 6.61 -3.54
N ILE A 342 -2.35 6.06 -2.81
CA ILE A 342 -3.16 4.93 -3.27
C ILE A 342 -3.90 5.29 -4.56
N ARG A 343 -4.63 6.41 -4.57
CA ARG A 343 -5.38 6.87 -5.75
C ARG A 343 -4.48 7.12 -6.96
N ARG A 344 -3.27 7.61 -6.77
CA ARG A 344 -2.30 7.80 -7.86
C ARG A 344 -1.95 6.47 -8.52
N ARG A 345 -1.85 5.39 -7.76
CA ARG A 345 -1.51 4.05 -8.24
C ARG A 345 -2.70 3.33 -8.84
N THR A 346 -3.83 3.37 -8.16
CA THR A 346 -5.05 2.70 -8.64
C THR A 346 -5.61 3.32 -9.92
N ARG A 347 -5.39 4.63 -10.15
CA ARG A 347 -5.76 5.29 -11.42
C ARG A 347 -4.99 4.74 -12.63
N VAL A 348 -3.75 4.30 -12.45
CA VAL A 348 -2.95 3.70 -13.55
C VAL A 348 -3.51 2.35 -13.95
N VAL A 349 -4.03 1.58 -13.00
CA VAL A 349 -4.68 0.29 -13.25
C VAL A 349 -6.05 0.49 -13.93
N GLY A 350 -6.75 1.57 -13.58
CA GLY A 350 -8.07 1.91 -14.14
C GLY A 350 -9.19 1.15 -13.45
N ALA A 351 -9.48 -0.09 -13.87
CA ALA A 351 -10.48 -0.97 -13.27
C ALA A 351 -9.84 -2.29 -12.85
N PHE A 352 -10.30 -2.82 -11.72
CA PHE A 352 -9.83 -4.10 -11.19
C PHE A 352 -10.76 -5.23 -11.63
N PRO A 353 -10.24 -6.47 -11.86
CA PRO A 353 -11.07 -7.61 -12.21
C PRO A 353 -12.00 -8.02 -11.05
N ASP A 354 -11.56 -7.80 -9.81
CA ASP A 354 -12.31 -8.14 -8.60
C ASP A 354 -11.89 -7.22 -7.42
N GLY A 355 -12.66 -7.28 -6.33
CA GLY A 355 -12.40 -6.50 -5.12
C GLY A 355 -11.10 -6.91 -4.43
N ASN A 356 -10.76 -8.21 -4.44
CA ASN A 356 -9.54 -8.71 -3.82
C ASN A 356 -8.28 -8.14 -4.49
N SER A 357 -8.24 -8.07 -5.83
CA SER A 357 -7.14 -7.47 -6.58
C SER A 357 -6.96 -5.99 -6.22
N ALA A 358 -8.07 -5.26 -6.05
CA ALA A 358 -8.05 -3.87 -5.61
C ALA A 358 -7.50 -3.75 -4.17
N LEU A 359 -8.01 -4.59 -3.25
CA LEU A 359 -7.57 -4.64 -1.85
C LEU A 359 -6.09 -4.97 -1.74
N MET A 360 -5.61 -5.98 -2.48
CA MET A 360 -4.21 -6.40 -2.43
C MET A 360 -3.26 -5.29 -2.91
N LEU A 361 -3.60 -4.56 -3.98
CA LEU A 361 -2.79 -3.41 -4.43
C LEU A 361 -2.77 -2.29 -3.37
N VAL A 362 -3.91 -2.00 -2.74
CA VAL A 362 -3.99 -1.03 -1.64
C VAL A 362 -3.11 -1.48 -0.47
N CYS A 363 -3.22 -2.74 -0.04
CA CYS A 363 -2.44 -3.29 1.06
C CYS A 363 -0.94 -3.32 0.77
N ALA A 364 -0.54 -3.67 -0.46
CA ALA A 364 0.86 -3.60 -0.90
C ALA A 364 1.41 -2.18 -0.76
N ARG A 365 0.63 -1.18 -1.20
CA ARG A 365 1.04 0.23 -1.09
C ARG A 365 1.13 0.70 0.36
N LEU A 366 0.16 0.31 1.19
CA LEU A 366 0.15 0.60 2.62
C LEU A 366 1.38 -0.02 3.32
N ARG A 367 1.68 -1.29 3.02
CA ARG A 367 2.87 -2.00 3.51
C ARG A 367 4.17 -1.28 3.13
N HIS A 368 4.30 -0.88 1.87
CA HIS A 368 5.47 -0.13 1.40
C HIS A 368 5.65 1.18 2.18
N VAL A 369 4.58 1.98 2.35
CA VAL A 369 4.66 3.25 3.10
C VAL A 369 4.97 3.01 4.57
N ALA A 370 4.39 1.99 5.19
CA ALA A 370 4.67 1.62 6.58
C ALA A 370 6.16 1.30 6.81
N GLY A 371 6.84 0.69 5.83
CA GLY A 371 8.28 0.38 5.87
C GLY A 371 9.22 1.55 5.61
N THR A 372 8.70 2.73 5.27
CA THR A 372 9.50 3.94 5.05
C THR A 372 9.70 4.74 6.35
N GLN A 373 10.45 5.84 6.27
CA GLN A 373 10.58 6.81 7.39
C GLN A 373 9.23 7.31 7.93
N TRP A 374 8.14 7.14 7.18
CA TRP A 374 6.81 7.49 7.64
C TRP A 374 6.40 6.69 8.88
N GLY A 375 6.68 5.39 8.94
CA GLY A 375 6.36 4.53 10.09
C GLY A 375 7.38 4.64 11.24
N SER A 376 8.66 4.86 10.92
CA SER A 376 9.75 4.86 11.91
C SER A 376 9.99 6.21 12.59
N LYS A 377 9.41 7.32 12.07
CA LYS A 377 9.56 8.64 12.67
C LYS A 377 8.49 8.90 13.72
N LYS A 378 8.91 9.27 14.93
CA LYS A 378 8.02 9.70 16.01
C LYS A 378 7.12 10.85 15.54
N TYR A 379 5.80 10.68 15.72
CA TYR A 379 4.79 11.60 15.21
C TYR A 379 4.25 12.55 16.28
N MET A 380 4.07 12.04 17.50
CA MET A 380 3.56 12.77 18.66
C MET A 380 4.36 12.46 19.92
N ASN A 381 4.30 13.36 20.88
CA ASN A 381 4.78 13.10 22.24
C ASN A 381 3.59 12.70 23.13
N MET A 382 3.44 11.41 23.39
CA MET A 382 2.29 10.89 24.11
C MET A 382 2.31 11.16 25.61
N LYS A 383 3.43 11.62 26.19
CA LYS A 383 3.53 12.02 27.60
C LYS A 383 2.50 13.09 28.00
N HIS A 384 2.12 13.97 27.06
CA HIS A 384 1.08 14.97 27.32
C HIS A 384 -0.29 14.33 27.56
N LEU A 385 -0.61 13.24 26.85
CA LEU A 385 -1.86 12.50 27.07
C LEU A 385 -1.82 11.75 28.40
N GLU A 386 -0.70 11.11 28.73
CA GLU A 386 -0.50 10.42 30.02
C GLU A 386 -0.64 11.38 31.18
N ALA A 387 -0.01 12.56 31.12
CA ALA A 387 -0.10 13.60 32.16
C ALA A 387 -1.54 14.07 32.38
N MET A 388 -2.27 14.35 31.28
CA MET A 388 -3.67 14.75 31.34
C MET A 388 -4.56 13.67 31.99
N GLU A 389 -4.29 12.39 31.72
CA GLU A 389 -5.04 11.29 32.32
C GLU A 389 -4.74 11.11 33.80
N GLN A 390 -3.50 11.31 34.21
CA GLN A 390 -3.12 11.28 35.61
C GLN A 390 -3.79 12.42 36.40
N GLU A 391 -3.86 13.62 35.84
CA GLU A 391 -4.57 14.74 36.45
C GLU A 391 -6.08 14.45 36.62
N LEU A 392 -6.72 13.82 35.64
CA LEU A 392 -8.14 13.43 35.71
C LEU A 392 -8.42 12.31 36.73
N LEU A 393 -7.41 11.50 37.10
CA LEU A 393 -7.56 10.46 38.11
C LEU A 393 -7.35 10.97 39.55
N ILE A 394 -6.68 12.13 39.72
CA ILE A 394 -6.33 12.74 41.02
C ILE A 394 -7.36 13.77 41.44
N GLY A 395 -8.10 14.40 40.52
CA GLY A 395 -9.17 15.39 40.80
C GLY A 395 -10.53 14.77 40.82
#